data_ddce5207809cb7370384be0618545a79
#
_entry.id   ddce5207809cb7370384be0618545a79
#
_cell.length_a   1.000
_cell.length_b   1.000
_cell.length_c   1.000
_cell.angle_alpha   90.00
_cell.angle_beta   90.00
_cell.angle_gamma   90.00
#
_symmetry.space_group_name_H-M   'P 1'
#
loop_
_entity.id
_entity.type
_entity.pdbx_description
1 polymer ?
#
loop_
_entity_poly.entity_id
_entity_poly.type
_entity_poly.pdbx_seq_one_letter_code
_entity_poly.pdbx_strand_id
1 'polypeptide(L)'
;MEENKLHLVEVRLVPDRSLLSDTPIKSPQDAINVLTKEMKLYDREVLCILNLNQKNQVINANIASIGTINASLAHPREIYKSAILSNAASIIVLHNHPSGDPTPSGVDLNITRKLYWASDVLGIPMLDHIIVGNNIYSMKEKGDFERIGIVPSKQMSESVHEPELSEAEIELIEKYRSDQVLESICGSDEGR
;
A
#
# COMPACT_ATOMS: atom_id res chain seq x y z
N MET A 1 -20.00 34.27 10.87
CA MET A 1 -18.71 33.54 10.89
C MET A 1 -18.80 32.47 11.96
N GLU A 2 -18.78 31.17 11.54
CA GLU A 2 -18.78 30.02 12.47
C GLU A 2 -17.34 29.67 12.83
N GLU A 3 -16.67 30.53 13.57
CA GLU A 3 -15.22 30.46 13.75
C GLU A 3 -14.72 29.45 14.81
N ASN A 4 -15.60 28.75 15.52
CA ASN A 4 -15.19 27.90 16.65
C ASN A 4 -15.68 26.45 16.56
N LYS A 5 -15.85 25.90 15.34
CA LYS A 5 -16.29 24.51 15.16
C LYS A 5 -15.16 23.62 14.62
N LEU A 6 -14.77 22.60 15.35
CA LEU A 6 -13.95 21.50 14.86
C LEU A 6 -14.84 20.34 14.39
N HIS A 7 -14.74 20.00 13.11
CA HIS A 7 -15.49 18.87 12.56
C HIS A 7 -14.71 17.58 12.75
N LEU A 8 -15.30 16.63 13.45
CA LEU A 8 -14.84 15.24 13.44
C LEU A 8 -15.33 14.58 12.16
N VAL A 9 -14.45 13.84 11.50
CA VAL A 9 -14.76 13.15 10.26
C VAL A 9 -14.59 11.65 10.41
N GLU A 10 -15.41 10.88 9.67
CA GLU A 10 -15.30 9.43 9.54
C GLU A 10 -14.97 9.10 8.08
N VAL A 11 -14.01 8.21 7.86
CA VAL A 11 -13.63 7.76 6.52
C VAL A 11 -14.07 6.31 6.37
N ARG A 12 -14.83 6.01 5.31
CA ARG A 12 -15.38 4.67 5.04
C ARG A 12 -15.07 4.22 3.62
N LEU A 13 -14.87 2.91 3.45
CA LEU A 13 -14.92 2.27 2.15
C LEU A 13 -16.38 2.03 1.77
N VAL A 14 -16.75 2.44 0.56
CA VAL A 14 -18.09 2.21 0.00
C VAL A 14 -17.94 1.24 -1.18
N PRO A 15 -18.66 0.10 -1.20
CA PRO A 15 -18.67 -0.78 -2.36
C PRO A 15 -19.17 -0.02 -3.59
N ASP A 16 -18.42 -0.08 -4.70
CA ASP A 16 -18.81 0.49 -5.98
C ASP A 16 -19.61 -0.54 -6.78
N ARG A 17 -18.95 -1.64 -7.15
CA ARG A 17 -19.56 -2.73 -7.92
C ARG A 17 -18.92 -4.07 -7.59
N SER A 18 -19.60 -5.16 -7.95
CA SER A 18 -19.07 -6.51 -7.85
C SER A 18 -18.65 -7.02 -9.21
N LEU A 19 -17.45 -7.58 -9.31
CA LEU A 19 -17.04 -8.37 -10.47
C LEU A 19 -17.50 -9.81 -10.27
N LEU A 20 -18.17 -10.35 -11.28
CA LEU A 20 -18.65 -11.72 -11.25
C LEU A 20 -17.54 -12.68 -11.70
N SER A 21 -17.49 -13.82 -11.03
CA SER A 21 -16.60 -14.93 -11.37
C SER A 21 -17.41 -16.19 -11.62
N ASP A 22 -17.03 -16.95 -12.65
CA ASP A 22 -17.65 -18.26 -12.93
C ASP A 22 -17.29 -19.32 -11.88
N THR A 23 -16.25 -19.03 -11.10
CA THR A 23 -15.76 -19.92 -10.01
C THR A 23 -15.58 -19.15 -8.70
N PRO A 24 -15.69 -19.82 -7.55
CA PRO A 24 -15.45 -19.17 -6.28
C PRO A 24 -14.04 -18.57 -6.17
N ILE A 25 -13.93 -17.33 -5.69
CA ILE A 25 -12.65 -16.66 -5.43
C ILE A 25 -12.14 -17.13 -4.07
N LYS A 26 -11.16 -18.05 -4.07
CA LYS A 26 -10.59 -18.64 -2.86
C LYS A 26 -9.13 -18.26 -2.63
N SER A 27 -8.47 -17.76 -3.66
CA SER A 27 -7.05 -17.39 -3.64
C SER A 27 -6.81 -16.05 -4.32
N PRO A 28 -5.66 -15.38 -4.07
CA PRO A 28 -5.26 -14.20 -4.84
C PRO A 28 -5.21 -14.47 -6.34
N GLN A 29 -4.82 -15.67 -6.77
CA GLN A 29 -4.75 -16.03 -8.19
C GLN A 29 -6.14 -16.04 -8.84
N ASP A 30 -7.18 -16.50 -8.14
CA ASP A 30 -8.55 -16.45 -8.66
C ASP A 30 -8.99 -15.00 -8.88
N ALA A 31 -8.69 -14.11 -7.93
CA ALA A 31 -9.00 -12.69 -8.05
C ALA A 31 -8.20 -12.01 -9.18
N ILE A 32 -6.92 -12.34 -9.33
CA ILE A 32 -6.09 -11.85 -10.44
C ILE A 32 -6.69 -12.26 -11.78
N ASN A 33 -7.17 -13.50 -11.90
CA ASN A 33 -7.82 -13.98 -13.15
C ASN A 33 -9.09 -13.19 -13.47
N VAL A 34 -9.91 -12.86 -12.46
CA VAL A 34 -11.11 -12.03 -12.63
C VAL A 34 -10.72 -10.60 -13.01
N LEU A 35 -9.80 -9.99 -12.29
CA LEU A 35 -9.30 -8.64 -12.57
C LEU A 35 -8.64 -8.54 -13.94
N THR A 36 -7.90 -9.55 -14.36
CA THR A 36 -7.28 -9.60 -15.70
C THR A 36 -8.33 -9.54 -16.81
N LYS A 37 -9.45 -10.26 -16.68
CA LYS A 37 -10.54 -10.19 -17.65
C LYS A 37 -11.14 -8.79 -17.70
N GLU A 38 -11.39 -8.19 -16.56
CA GLU A 38 -11.92 -6.84 -16.44
C GLU A 38 -10.95 -5.80 -17.01
N MET A 39 -9.67 -5.85 -16.63
CA MET A 39 -8.66 -4.86 -17.02
C MET A 39 -8.37 -4.88 -18.52
N LYS A 40 -8.55 -6.00 -19.21
CA LYS A 40 -8.43 -6.10 -20.68
C LYS A 40 -9.52 -5.35 -21.44
N LEU A 41 -10.61 -4.96 -20.79
CA LEU A 41 -11.70 -4.19 -21.40
C LEU A 41 -11.40 -2.70 -21.49
N TYR A 42 -10.39 -2.22 -20.78
CA TYR A 42 -10.04 -0.80 -20.77
C TYR A 42 -9.13 -0.43 -21.94
N ASP A 43 -9.47 0.68 -22.61
CA ASP A 43 -8.71 1.30 -23.71
C ASP A 43 -7.51 2.13 -23.23
N ARG A 44 -7.33 2.22 -21.92
CA ARG A 44 -6.27 2.98 -21.25
C ARG A 44 -5.72 2.20 -20.07
N GLU A 45 -4.58 2.67 -19.54
CA GLU A 45 -3.96 2.06 -18.37
C GLU A 45 -4.85 2.23 -17.13
N VAL A 46 -4.99 1.17 -16.36
CA VAL A 46 -5.72 1.12 -15.11
C VAL A 46 -4.82 0.50 -14.05
N LEU A 47 -4.69 1.16 -12.91
CA LEU A 47 -3.96 0.65 -11.77
C LEU A 47 -4.94 0.16 -10.71
N CYS A 48 -4.84 -1.10 -10.36
CA CYS A 48 -5.71 -1.77 -9.41
C CYS A 48 -4.89 -2.32 -8.24
N ILE A 49 -5.45 -2.26 -7.04
CA ILE A 49 -4.86 -2.80 -5.81
C ILE A 49 -5.74 -3.92 -5.30
N LEU A 50 -5.15 -5.09 -5.11
CA LEU A 50 -5.79 -6.23 -4.47
C LEU A 50 -5.35 -6.28 -3.01
N ASN A 51 -6.28 -6.07 -2.09
CA ASN A 51 -6.05 -6.07 -0.65
C ASN A 51 -6.22 -7.46 -0.07
N LEU A 52 -5.25 -7.92 0.73
CA LEU A 52 -5.20 -9.28 1.30
C LEU A 52 -5.14 -9.24 2.82
N ASN A 53 -5.77 -10.22 3.47
CA ASN A 53 -5.65 -10.44 4.91
C ASN A 53 -4.39 -11.26 5.25
N GLN A 54 -4.15 -11.53 6.54
CA GLN A 54 -3.01 -12.29 7.05
C GLN A 54 -2.94 -13.74 6.56
N LYS A 55 -4.05 -14.30 6.08
CA LYS A 55 -4.11 -15.64 5.49
C LYS A 55 -3.97 -15.62 3.97
N ASN A 56 -3.55 -14.47 3.40
CA ASN A 56 -3.50 -14.22 1.96
C ASN A 56 -4.86 -14.41 1.26
N GLN A 57 -5.96 -14.20 1.96
CA GLN A 57 -7.29 -14.19 1.37
C GLN A 57 -7.65 -12.78 0.93
N VAL A 58 -8.39 -12.70 -0.18
CA VAL A 58 -8.82 -11.43 -0.75
C VAL A 58 -9.86 -10.75 0.14
N ILE A 59 -9.60 -9.51 0.52
CA ILE A 59 -10.56 -8.64 1.22
C ILE A 59 -11.41 -7.91 0.18
N ASN A 60 -10.76 -7.19 -0.71
CA ASN A 60 -11.37 -6.43 -1.81
C ASN A 60 -10.32 -6.04 -2.86
N ALA A 61 -10.78 -5.43 -3.94
CA ALA A 61 -9.95 -4.76 -4.93
C ALA A 61 -10.38 -3.31 -5.09
N ASN A 62 -9.42 -2.43 -5.40
CA ASN A 62 -9.67 -1.01 -5.63
C ASN A 62 -8.97 -0.55 -6.90
N ILE A 63 -9.72 0.10 -7.81
CA ILE A 63 -9.14 0.81 -8.94
C ILE A 63 -8.63 2.16 -8.42
N ALA A 64 -7.32 2.30 -8.32
CA ALA A 64 -6.67 3.47 -7.75
C ALA A 64 -6.42 4.58 -8.78
N SER A 65 -6.29 4.22 -10.07
CA SER A 65 -6.07 5.17 -11.16
C SER A 65 -6.60 4.62 -12.49
N ILE A 66 -7.13 5.51 -13.32
CA ILE A 66 -7.54 5.25 -14.71
C ILE A 66 -6.94 6.34 -15.59
N GLY A 67 -6.18 5.97 -16.63
CA GLY A 67 -5.49 6.88 -17.54
C GLY A 67 -4.02 6.54 -17.64
N THR A 68 -3.20 7.43 -18.21
CA THR A 68 -1.75 7.22 -18.29
C THR A 68 -1.16 7.09 -16.89
N ILE A 69 -0.52 5.96 -16.60
CA ILE A 69 0.18 5.75 -15.32
C ILE A 69 1.48 6.56 -15.36
N ASN A 70 1.51 7.64 -14.61
CA ASN A 70 2.71 8.42 -14.40
C ASN A 70 3.00 8.58 -12.91
N ALA A 71 4.21 9.04 -12.56
CA ALA A 71 4.66 9.16 -11.18
C ALA A 71 3.78 10.10 -10.31
N SER A 72 2.96 10.97 -10.90
CA SER A 72 2.04 11.85 -10.18
C SER A 72 0.69 11.19 -9.89
N LEU A 73 0.23 10.24 -10.72
CA LEU A 73 -1.04 9.54 -10.55
C LEU A 73 -0.89 8.30 -9.65
N ALA A 74 0.26 7.61 -9.70
CA ALA A 74 0.55 6.45 -8.85
C ALA A 74 1.27 6.85 -7.55
N HIS A 75 0.76 7.88 -6.86
CA HIS A 75 1.35 8.29 -5.59
C HIS A 75 1.05 7.25 -4.49
N PRO A 76 2.03 6.83 -3.66
CA PRO A 76 1.82 5.82 -2.62
C PRO A 76 0.62 6.09 -1.70
N ARG A 77 0.36 7.35 -1.33
CA ARG A 77 -0.80 7.71 -0.50
C ARG A 77 -2.14 7.33 -1.14
N GLU A 78 -2.27 7.39 -2.47
CA GLU A 78 -3.50 7.00 -3.17
C GLU A 78 -3.61 5.48 -3.28
N ILE A 79 -2.49 4.82 -3.52
CA ILE A 79 -2.41 3.36 -3.65
C ILE A 79 -2.70 2.68 -2.32
N TYR A 80 -2.04 3.11 -1.23
CA TYR A 80 -2.19 2.48 0.09
C TYR A 80 -3.44 2.92 0.85
N LYS A 81 -4.17 3.93 0.38
CA LYS A 81 -5.41 4.39 1.01
C LYS A 81 -6.42 3.25 1.22
N SER A 82 -6.69 2.47 0.17
CA SER A 82 -7.62 1.34 0.27
C SER A 82 -7.09 0.23 1.17
N ALA A 83 -5.78 -0.02 1.16
CA ALA A 83 -5.14 -1.04 2.00
C ALA A 83 -5.25 -0.69 3.49
N ILE A 84 -4.96 0.56 3.86
CA ILE A 84 -5.11 1.06 5.24
C ILE A 84 -6.56 0.96 5.70
N LEU A 85 -7.50 1.45 4.90
CA LEU A 85 -8.93 1.42 5.25
C LEU A 85 -9.52 0.01 5.30
N SER A 86 -8.92 -0.95 4.57
CA SER A 86 -9.31 -2.37 4.58
C SER A 86 -8.67 -3.17 5.71
N ASN A 87 -7.76 -2.58 6.50
CA ASN A 87 -6.88 -3.30 7.42
C ASN A 87 -6.15 -4.46 6.71
N ALA A 88 -5.67 -4.20 5.49
CA ALA A 88 -4.97 -5.20 4.70
C ALA A 88 -3.63 -5.56 5.34
N ALA A 89 -3.31 -6.86 5.37
CA ALA A 89 -2.02 -7.34 5.83
C ALA A 89 -0.95 -7.28 4.73
N SER A 90 -1.37 -7.29 3.46
CA SER A 90 -0.50 -7.17 2.29
C SER A 90 -1.31 -6.75 1.07
N ILE A 91 -0.60 -6.35 0.00
CA ILE A 91 -1.22 -5.98 -1.27
C ILE A 91 -0.55 -6.67 -2.45
N ILE A 92 -1.32 -6.80 -3.55
CA ILE A 92 -0.79 -7.04 -4.90
C ILE A 92 -1.23 -5.86 -5.76
N VAL A 93 -0.29 -5.31 -6.51
CA VAL A 93 -0.54 -4.23 -7.48
C VAL A 93 -0.75 -4.86 -8.85
N LEU A 94 -1.75 -4.41 -9.60
CA LEU A 94 -2.00 -4.82 -10.97
C LEU A 94 -2.15 -3.58 -11.84
N HIS A 95 -1.59 -3.60 -13.05
CA HIS A 95 -1.98 -2.64 -14.08
C HIS A 95 -2.01 -3.31 -15.47
N ASN A 96 -2.77 -2.72 -16.39
CA ASN A 96 -2.84 -3.22 -17.75
C ASN A 96 -2.05 -2.35 -18.71
N HIS A 97 -1.50 -2.98 -19.74
CA HIS A 97 -0.97 -2.32 -20.93
C HIS A 97 -1.93 -2.51 -22.11
N PRO A 98 -2.66 -1.47 -22.55
CA PRO A 98 -3.56 -1.55 -23.70
C PRO A 98 -2.85 -1.95 -25.00
N SER A 99 -1.54 -1.74 -25.10
CA SER A 99 -0.72 -2.21 -26.22
C SER A 99 -0.68 -3.74 -26.37
N GLY A 100 -0.97 -4.46 -25.28
CA GLY A 100 -0.88 -5.90 -25.20
C GLY A 100 0.50 -6.44 -24.82
N ASP A 101 1.57 -5.64 -24.85
CA ASP A 101 2.89 -6.04 -24.39
C ASP A 101 2.99 -5.86 -22.86
N PRO A 102 3.13 -6.94 -22.06
CA PRO A 102 3.20 -6.86 -20.61
C PRO A 102 4.61 -6.55 -20.07
N THR A 103 5.57 -6.23 -20.94
CA THR A 103 6.93 -5.89 -20.52
C THR A 103 6.94 -4.60 -19.71
N PRO A 104 7.52 -4.58 -18.48
CA PRO A 104 7.54 -3.38 -17.66
C PRO A 104 8.35 -2.26 -18.31
N SER A 105 7.78 -1.06 -18.32
CA SER A 105 8.47 0.16 -18.72
C SER A 105 9.39 0.69 -17.60
N GLY A 106 10.26 1.64 -17.91
CA GLY A 106 11.06 2.34 -16.91
C GLY A 106 10.20 3.09 -15.87
N VAL A 107 9.00 3.53 -16.25
CA VAL A 107 8.04 4.16 -15.34
C VAL A 107 7.48 3.14 -14.36
N ASP A 108 7.11 1.94 -14.83
CA ASP A 108 6.61 0.86 -13.97
C ASP A 108 7.64 0.41 -12.95
N LEU A 109 8.89 0.28 -13.36
CA LEU A 109 10.01 -0.05 -12.46
C LEU A 109 10.17 1.02 -11.37
N ASN A 110 10.08 2.30 -11.71
CA ASN A 110 10.19 3.40 -10.76
C ASN A 110 8.99 3.45 -9.78
N ILE A 111 7.79 3.24 -10.29
CA ILE A 111 6.57 3.19 -9.48
C ILE A 111 6.65 2.00 -8.51
N THR A 112 7.01 0.82 -9.00
CA THR A 112 7.19 -0.38 -8.19
C THR A 112 8.17 -0.15 -7.05
N ARG A 113 9.32 0.48 -7.32
CA ARG A 113 10.31 0.81 -6.29
C ARG A 113 9.74 1.75 -5.22
N LYS A 114 9.02 2.82 -5.63
CA LYS A 114 8.40 3.77 -4.69
C LYS A 114 7.33 3.11 -3.83
N LEU A 115 6.50 2.26 -4.43
CA LEU A 115 5.46 1.54 -3.71
C LEU A 115 6.07 0.53 -2.72
N TYR A 116 7.13 -0.15 -3.11
CA TYR A 116 7.81 -1.07 -2.22
C TYR A 116 8.39 -0.36 -0.99
N TRP A 117 9.08 0.77 -1.15
CA TRP A 117 9.57 1.54 0.00
C TRP A 117 8.43 2.06 0.89
N ALA A 118 7.33 2.48 0.28
CA ALA A 118 6.15 2.86 1.06
C ALA A 118 5.55 1.67 1.81
N SER A 119 5.59 0.46 1.24
CA SER A 119 5.12 -0.77 1.88
C SER A 119 5.85 -1.09 3.16
N ASP A 120 7.16 -0.88 3.16
CA ASP A 120 8.02 -1.10 4.31
C ASP A 120 7.69 -0.14 5.45
N VAL A 121 7.60 1.16 5.14
CA VAL A 121 7.24 2.21 6.12
C VAL A 121 5.83 1.99 6.69
N LEU A 122 4.88 1.53 5.87
CA LEU A 122 3.49 1.32 6.29
C LEU A 122 3.25 -0.02 6.98
N GLY A 123 4.20 -0.94 6.93
CA GLY A 123 4.04 -2.31 7.42
C GLY A 123 2.99 -3.12 6.64
N ILE A 124 2.72 -2.74 5.37
CA ILE A 124 1.78 -3.42 4.47
C ILE A 124 2.57 -3.88 3.24
N PRO A 125 3.16 -5.09 3.27
CA PRO A 125 4.02 -5.58 2.19
C PRO A 125 3.33 -5.63 0.84
N MET A 126 4.02 -5.16 -0.21
CA MET A 126 3.65 -5.39 -1.59
C MET A 126 4.22 -6.74 -2.03
N LEU A 127 3.33 -7.72 -2.25
CA LEU A 127 3.73 -9.09 -2.56
C LEU A 127 4.16 -9.26 -4.00
N ASP A 128 3.53 -8.53 -4.93
CA ASP A 128 3.85 -8.57 -6.36
C ASP A 128 3.34 -7.30 -7.06
N HIS A 129 3.87 -7.05 -8.26
CA HIS A 129 3.33 -6.10 -9.22
C HIS A 129 3.12 -6.83 -10.55
N ILE A 130 1.87 -6.94 -10.96
CA ILE A 130 1.43 -7.73 -12.10
C ILE A 130 1.04 -6.82 -13.25
N ILE A 131 1.57 -7.07 -14.42
CA ILE A 131 1.24 -6.35 -15.64
C ILE A 131 0.37 -7.24 -16.54
N VAL A 132 -0.78 -6.70 -16.93
CA VAL A 132 -1.77 -7.37 -17.74
C VAL A 132 -1.67 -6.88 -19.19
N GLY A 133 -1.16 -7.71 -20.07
CA GLY A 133 -1.15 -7.52 -21.53
C GLY A 133 -1.89 -8.68 -22.22
N ASN A 134 -1.37 -9.13 -23.36
CA ASN A 134 -1.82 -10.38 -23.98
C ASN A 134 -1.64 -11.55 -23.02
N ASN A 135 -0.52 -11.54 -22.29
CA ASN A 135 -0.20 -12.45 -21.20
C ASN A 135 -0.10 -11.67 -19.89
N ILE A 136 0.00 -12.40 -18.77
CA ILE A 136 0.28 -11.86 -17.44
C ILE A 136 1.79 -11.87 -17.22
N TYR A 137 2.33 -10.79 -16.68
CA TYR A 137 3.73 -10.65 -16.29
C TYR A 137 3.80 -10.33 -14.79
N SER A 138 4.37 -11.22 -13.99
CA SER A 138 4.69 -10.99 -12.59
C SER A 138 6.10 -10.44 -12.48
N MET A 139 6.26 -9.22 -11.99
CA MET A 139 7.56 -8.59 -11.82
C MET A 139 8.40 -9.31 -10.75
N LYS A 140 7.75 -9.89 -9.73
CA LYS A 140 8.42 -10.69 -8.71
C LYS A 140 8.96 -11.99 -9.29
N GLU A 141 8.13 -12.77 -10.00
CA GLU A 141 8.55 -14.04 -10.59
C GLU A 141 9.65 -13.87 -11.63
N LYS A 142 9.68 -12.72 -12.32
CA LYS A 142 10.70 -12.39 -13.33
C LYS A 142 11.99 -11.80 -12.73
N GLY A 143 12.06 -11.62 -11.41
CA GLY A 143 13.24 -11.09 -10.73
C GLY A 143 13.43 -9.59 -10.89
N ASP A 144 12.38 -8.85 -11.30
CA ASP A 144 12.49 -7.40 -11.45
C ASP A 144 12.63 -6.69 -10.11
N PHE A 145 12.09 -7.27 -9.03
CA PHE A 145 12.22 -6.72 -7.69
C PHE A 145 13.69 -6.64 -7.28
N GLU A 146 14.43 -7.73 -7.44
CA GLU A 146 15.87 -7.78 -7.15
C GLU A 146 16.64 -6.84 -8.07
N ARG A 147 16.29 -6.80 -9.37
CA ARG A 147 16.95 -5.94 -10.36
C ARG A 147 16.82 -4.45 -10.03
N ILE A 148 15.71 -4.02 -9.43
CA ILE A 148 15.50 -2.62 -9.01
C ILE A 148 15.93 -2.34 -7.57
N GLY A 149 16.66 -3.27 -6.94
CA GLY A 149 17.22 -3.11 -5.61
C GLY A 149 16.22 -3.30 -4.48
N ILE A 150 15.14 -4.04 -4.74
CA ILE A 150 14.21 -4.48 -3.72
C ILE A 150 14.79 -5.74 -3.06
N VAL A 151 15.31 -5.58 -1.85
CA VAL A 151 15.84 -6.69 -1.04
C VAL A 151 14.78 -7.10 -0.03
N PRO A 152 14.47 -8.41 0.16
CA PRO A 152 13.52 -8.84 1.17
C PRO A 152 13.86 -8.28 2.55
N SER A 153 12.87 -7.77 3.27
CA SER A 153 13.01 -7.10 4.59
C SER A 153 13.80 -7.90 5.65
N LYS A 154 13.91 -9.23 5.51
CA LYS A 154 14.77 -10.04 6.37
C LYS A 154 16.27 -9.72 6.27
N GLN A 155 16.73 -9.14 5.16
CA GLN A 155 18.13 -8.71 5.01
C GLN A 155 18.34 -7.25 5.43
N MET A 156 17.28 -6.43 5.50
CA MET A 156 17.37 -5.07 6.00
C MET A 156 17.44 -5.00 7.54
N SER A 157 16.86 -5.97 8.26
CA SER A 157 16.93 -6.01 9.73
C SER A 157 18.33 -6.29 10.28
N GLU A 158 19.25 -6.81 9.46
CA GLU A 158 20.65 -7.01 9.84
C GLU A 158 21.56 -5.82 9.45
N SER A 159 21.07 -4.89 8.61
CA SER A 159 21.85 -3.75 8.11
C SER A 159 21.35 -2.38 8.62
N VAL A 160 20.20 -2.32 9.25
CA VAL A 160 19.78 -1.14 10.02
C VAL A 160 20.47 -1.23 11.37
N HIS A 161 21.69 -0.69 11.47
CA HIS A 161 22.20 -0.21 12.73
C HIS A 161 21.18 0.87 13.15
N GLU A 162 20.33 0.56 14.13
CA GLU A 162 19.64 1.62 14.86
C GLU A 162 20.78 2.54 15.34
N PRO A 163 20.74 3.84 15.00
CA PRO A 163 21.75 4.74 15.50
C PRO A 163 21.70 4.60 17.01
N GLU A 164 22.81 4.17 17.62
CA GLU A 164 22.93 4.16 19.08
C GLU A 164 22.66 5.60 19.52
N LEU A 165 21.52 5.79 20.19
CA LEU A 165 21.15 7.08 20.71
C LEU A 165 22.27 7.51 21.67
N SER A 166 22.81 8.68 21.48
CA SER A 166 23.79 9.25 22.40
C SER A 166 23.18 9.39 23.79
N GLU A 167 23.98 9.33 24.83
CA GLU A 167 23.52 9.52 26.21
C GLU A 167 22.67 10.79 26.38
N ALA A 168 22.98 11.86 25.62
CA ALA A 168 22.23 13.11 25.62
C ALA A 168 20.83 12.97 24.98
N GLU A 169 20.68 12.12 23.94
CA GLU A 169 19.38 11.85 23.30
C GLU A 169 18.51 10.95 24.19
N ILE A 170 19.12 9.99 24.88
CA ILE A 170 18.42 9.14 25.86
C ILE A 170 17.92 10.00 27.03
N GLU A 171 18.75 10.88 27.58
CA GLU A 171 18.39 11.80 28.69
C GLU A 171 17.26 12.76 28.26
N LEU A 172 17.28 13.24 27.02
CA LEU A 172 16.21 14.08 26.46
C LEU A 172 14.88 13.33 26.33
N ILE A 173 14.91 12.08 25.89
CA ILE A 173 13.71 11.23 25.76
C ILE A 173 13.13 10.89 27.13
N GLU A 174 13.97 10.58 28.11
CA GLU A 174 13.54 10.30 29.48
C GLU A 174 12.94 11.53 30.16
N LYS A 175 13.53 12.71 29.93
CA LYS A 175 12.97 13.98 30.39
C LYS A 175 11.60 14.27 29.78
N TYR A 176 11.43 14.10 28.47
CA TYR A 176 10.12 14.28 27.82
C TYR A 176 9.06 13.31 28.32
N ARG A 177 9.43 12.07 28.64
CA ARG A 177 8.52 11.09 29.23
C ARG A 177 8.10 11.45 30.64
N SER A 178 9.02 11.95 31.46
CA SER A 178 8.71 12.37 32.84
C SER A 178 7.84 13.63 32.87
N ASP A 179 8.06 14.59 31.97
CA ASP A 179 7.26 15.81 31.90
C ASP A 179 5.82 15.51 31.45
N GLN A 180 5.59 14.60 30.49
CA GLN A 180 4.25 14.16 30.08
C GLN A 180 3.49 13.39 31.18
N VAL A 181 4.19 12.62 32.00
CA VAL A 181 3.59 11.92 33.13
C VAL A 181 3.20 12.92 34.24
N LEU A 182 4.00 13.96 34.49
CA LEU A 182 3.67 15.00 35.45
C LEU A 182 2.49 15.87 35.03
N GLU A 183 2.37 16.23 33.74
CA GLU A 183 1.20 16.96 33.22
C GLU A 183 -0.09 16.13 33.31
N SER A 184 -0.02 14.81 33.08
CA SER A 184 -1.16 13.91 33.21
C SER A 184 -1.65 13.70 34.65
N ILE A 185 -0.77 13.90 35.63
CA ILE A 185 -1.07 13.77 37.08
C ILE A 185 -1.58 15.10 37.66
N CYS A 186 -1.01 16.23 37.23
CA CYS A 186 -1.42 17.56 37.71
C CYS A 186 -2.71 18.10 37.07
N GLY A 187 -3.14 17.56 35.92
CA GLY A 187 -4.36 18.01 35.21
C GLY A 187 -5.69 17.49 35.78
N SER A 188 -5.70 16.70 36.85
CA SER A 188 -6.91 16.08 37.40
C SER A 188 -7.50 16.75 38.66
N ASP A 189 -6.99 17.92 39.09
CA ASP A 189 -7.38 18.52 40.39
C ASP A 189 -7.96 19.95 40.30
N GLU A 190 -8.51 20.37 39.17
CA GLU A 190 -9.35 21.59 39.10
C GLU A 190 -10.75 21.26 38.62
N GLY A 191 -11.62 20.85 39.55
CA GLY A 191 -13.04 20.57 39.27
C GLY A 191 -13.85 20.20 40.49
N ARG A 192 -13.89 21.10 41.51
CA ARG A 192 -14.97 21.14 42.53
C ARG A 192 -15.56 22.52 42.62
#